data_bd3699cdf3ddc9fde4365597116076fa
#
_entry.id   bd3699cdf3ddc9fde4365597116076fa
#
_cell.length_a   1.000
_cell.length_b   1.000
_cell.length_c   1.000
_cell.angle_alpha   90.00
_cell.angle_beta   90.00
_cell.angle_gamma   90.00
#
_symmetry.space_group_name_H-M   'P 1'
#
loop_
_entity.id
_entity.type
_entity.pdbx_description
1 polymer ?
#
loop_
_entity_poly.entity_id
_entity_poly.type
_entity_poly.pdbx_seq_one_letter_code
_entity_poly.pdbx_strand_id
1 'polypeptide(L)'
;MIVKIFFKWVTTSLIAVVTLVSAAIIYVSLAVDINGFKPDIESLARQQGWDLTIDGDLAWTFFPQPGISIGQVRFSDQAAASGTLDSLTLSVGWIDLLSAGGDVSHLQGGSIQVNGGQLLYKAPNSLPMQLDNISLKTSNILLDGSTFPLTASMQALGGQKFSIEADIAVVANSDTVQSLSLSDLTIRLNDIEISGSIEASNSLSFIEGNLQTNTFSLVQQLQRVAKILPIVSVPKMADPSAMTGVSIESRFTFDTQTLSNIDGRMMLDGQAIEIGLQVDHQRNKLTTLISADVINASNYLPKSGSNADNSSLFAPLAIPFALWRGQSQVEMTLGSVQFNDFSVDNFYSNVFGNNRVLRMTSLNADLFGGQINAIANLDMRSATPEFSLRPVINGLDLGAALPVLADNKTVTGTANLTANIQGSGNSLKSIIKSLSGSGQFDIGSPSYNELNIEQTFCSAAAFFSSGRGGQSSQQWAPGTQLQDLRGKFQLNRGNLKINDYSTATGNLDITGRGSVDLVKQQYSIAANVLLDSAITSSTGCSVNQHLQNRQIPFVCKGSFDQSPGNSAYCKPDEKVLKSLLKNTVLEGLSEKLGEALLKSTDKDESDPLKGLLNNLLKRKLK
;
A
#
# COMPACT_ATOMS: atom_id res chain seq x y z
N MET A 1 3.03 5.25 -20.49
CA MET A 1 2.94 4.50 -21.77
C MET A 1 1.60 4.77 -22.46
N ILE A 2 0.46 4.64 -21.78
CA ILE A 2 -0.89 4.87 -22.36
C ILE A 2 -1.08 6.33 -22.85
N VAL A 3 -0.67 7.33 -22.06
CA VAL A 3 -0.78 8.76 -22.42
C VAL A 3 0.10 9.11 -23.63
N LYS A 4 1.33 8.58 -23.71
CA LYS A 4 2.23 8.79 -24.86
C LYS A 4 1.69 8.12 -26.13
N ILE A 5 1.01 6.98 -25.98
CA ILE A 5 0.34 6.25 -27.06
C ILE A 5 -0.91 7.03 -27.51
N PHE A 6 -1.75 7.49 -26.57
CA PHE A 6 -2.95 8.28 -26.88
C PHE A 6 -2.60 9.60 -27.58
N PHE A 7 -1.59 10.33 -27.08
CA PHE A 7 -1.16 11.60 -27.67
C PHE A 7 -0.50 11.41 -29.05
N LYS A 8 0.36 10.39 -29.21
CA LYS A 8 0.92 10.02 -30.50
C LYS A 8 -0.18 9.66 -31.52
N TRP A 9 -1.26 9.04 -31.04
CA TRP A 9 -2.40 8.65 -31.87
C TRP A 9 -3.26 9.84 -32.28
N VAL A 10 -3.59 10.72 -31.33
CA VAL A 10 -4.35 11.96 -31.64
C VAL A 10 -3.56 12.83 -32.60
N THR A 11 -2.26 13.03 -32.37
CA THR A 11 -1.41 13.83 -33.27
C THR A 11 -1.16 13.15 -34.60
N THR A 12 -0.92 11.83 -34.66
CA THR A 12 -0.71 11.11 -35.93
C THR A 12 -2.00 11.05 -36.75
N SER A 13 -3.16 10.82 -36.10
CA SER A 13 -4.45 10.86 -36.76
C SER A 13 -4.78 12.28 -37.26
N LEU A 14 -4.46 13.32 -36.48
CA LEU A 14 -4.65 14.71 -36.90
C LEU A 14 -3.72 15.07 -38.05
N ILE A 15 -2.44 14.68 -38.02
CA ILE A 15 -1.47 14.89 -39.08
C ILE A 15 -1.88 14.13 -40.35
N ALA A 16 -2.29 12.87 -40.24
CA ALA A 16 -2.79 12.10 -41.38
C ALA A 16 -4.04 12.74 -42.00
N VAL A 17 -4.94 13.22 -41.17
CA VAL A 17 -6.16 13.94 -41.63
C VAL A 17 -5.80 15.29 -42.24
N VAL A 18 -4.91 16.10 -41.67
CA VAL A 18 -4.44 17.37 -42.21
C VAL A 18 -3.68 17.19 -43.52
N THR A 19 -2.83 16.18 -43.64
CA THR A 19 -2.13 15.85 -44.88
C THR A 19 -3.11 15.37 -45.98
N LEU A 20 -4.12 14.57 -45.59
CA LEU A 20 -5.22 14.18 -46.47
C LEU A 20 -6.05 15.40 -46.96
N VAL A 21 -6.31 16.34 -46.05
CA VAL A 21 -7.03 17.59 -46.36
C VAL A 21 -6.22 18.44 -47.33
N SER A 22 -4.95 18.68 -47.06
CA SER A 22 -4.08 19.45 -47.95
C SER A 22 -3.96 18.82 -49.33
N ALA A 23 -3.79 17.49 -49.38
CA ALA A 23 -3.75 16.76 -50.63
C ALA A 23 -5.09 16.79 -51.40
N ALA A 24 -6.22 16.66 -50.70
CA ALA A 24 -7.55 16.75 -51.29
C ALA A 24 -7.85 18.17 -51.82
N ILE A 25 -7.44 19.19 -51.11
CA ILE A 25 -7.58 20.61 -51.51
C ILE A 25 -6.77 20.90 -52.78
N ILE A 26 -5.54 20.44 -52.88
CA ILE A 26 -4.70 20.60 -54.08
C ILE A 26 -5.33 19.94 -55.29
N TYR A 27 -6.04 18.85 -55.09
CA TYR A 27 -6.61 18.04 -56.16
C TYR A 27 -7.98 18.51 -56.67
N VAL A 28 -8.82 19.09 -55.79
CA VAL A 28 -10.15 19.59 -56.14
C VAL A 28 -10.09 20.67 -57.24
N SER A 29 -8.97 21.38 -57.35
CA SER A 29 -8.79 22.41 -58.39
C SER A 29 -8.62 21.85 -59.80
N LEU A 30 -8.44 20.56 -60.01
CA LEU A 30 -7.97 20.04 -61.30
C LEU A 30 -8.93 19.09 -62.03
N ALA A 31 -10.15 18.71 -61.55
CA ALA A 31 -10.79 17.61 -62.22
C ALA A 31 -12.29 17.41 -62.12
N VAL A 32 -12.80 16.73 -63.15
CA VAL A 32 -14.20 16.47 -63.43
C VAL A 32 -14.72 15.14 -62.88
N ASP A 33 -13.87 14.08 -62.77
CA ASP A 33 -14.26 12.80 -62.20
C ASP A 33 -13.59 12.56 -60.84
N ILE A 34 -14.36 12.84 -59.80
CA ILE A 34 -13.86 12.76 -58.42
C ILE A 34 -13.45 11.34 -58.02
N ASN A 35 -14.11 10.29 -58.53
CA ASN A 35 -13.78 8.92 -58.24
C ASN A 35 -12.45 8.46 -58.88
N GLY A 36 -11.99 9.14 -59.96
CA GLY A 36 -10.69 8.92 -60.56
C GLY A 36 -9.53 9.22 -59.62
N PHE A 37 -9.74 9.98 -58.53
CA PHE A 37 -8.70 10.36 -57.56
C PHE A 37 -8.52 9.38 -56.41
N LYS A 38 -9.36 8.37 -56.27
CA LYS A 38 -9.19 7.35 -55.22
C LYS A 38 -7.75 6.74 -55.19
N PRO A 39 -7.20 6.31 -56.34
CA PRO A 39 -5.85 5.73 -56.33
C PRO A 39 -4.76 6.70 -55.88
N ASP A 40 -4.95 7.98 -56.16
CA ASP A 40 -3.97 9.02 -55.81
C ASP A 40 -4.02 9.34 -54.30
N ILE A 41 -5.22 9.45 -53.74
CA ILE A 41 -5.42 9.58 -52.29
C ILE A 41 -4.82 8.37 -51.56
N GLU A 42 -5.10 7.18 -52.02
CA GLU A 42 -4.54 5.95 -51.46
C GLU A 42 -3.01 5.88 -51.56
N SER A 43 -2.46 6.38 -52.66
CA SER A 43 -1.00 6.41 -52.87
C SER A 43 -0.31 7.41 -51.95
N LEU A 44 -0.91 8.59 -51.74
CA LEU A 44 -0.42 9.62 -50.82
C LEU A 44 -0.45 9.09 -49.36
N ALA A 45 -1.52 8.43 -48.96
CA ALA A 45 -1.60 7.80 -47.65
C ALA A 45 -0.50 6.77 -47.43
N ARG A 46 -0.19 5.96 -48.46
CA ARG A 46 0.91 4.97 -48.42
C ARG A 46 2.28 5.63 -48.27
N GLN A 47 2.51 6.77 -48.91
CA GLN A 47 3.77 7.52 -48.76
C GLN A 47 3.97 8.01 -47.31
N GLN A 48 2.88 8.23 -46.58
CA GLN A 48 2.88 8.62 -45.15
C GLN A 48 2.85 7.40 -44.21
N GLY A 49 2.99 6.17 -44.71
CA GLY A 49 3.00 4.96 -43.90
C GLY A 49 1.63 4.39 -43.54
N TRP A 50 0.57 4.85 -44.21
CA TRP A 50 -0.80 4.37 -44.00
C TRP A 50 -1.27 3.57 -45.21
N ASP A 51 -1.75 2.38 -45.01
CA ASP A 51 -2.46 1.61 -46.03
C ASP A 51 -3.95 2.01 -45.97
N LEU A 52 -4.39 2.82 -46.93
CA LEU A 52 -5.73 3.35 -47.03
C LEU A 52 -6.43 2.75 -48.22
N THR A 53 -7.68 2.34 -48.09
CA THR A 53 -8.54 1.85 -49.17
C THR A 53 -9.91 2.57 -49.09
N ILE A 54 -10.36 3.13 -50.19
CA ILE A 54 -11.64 3.81 -50.31
C ILE A 54 -12.62 2.89 -51.03
N ASP A 55 -13.48 2.19 -50.26
CA ASP A 55 -14.48 1.27 -50.83
C ASP A 55 -15.75 2.00 -51.33
N GLY A 56 -16.12 3.09 -50.67
CA GLY A 56 -17.27 3.89 -51.03
C GLY A 56 -16.99 4.95 -52.12
N ASP A 57 -18.02 5.61 -52.59
CA ASP A 57 -17.86 6.65 -53.61
C ASP A 57 -17.42 7.99 -53.00
N LEU A 58 -16.65 8.75 -53.77
CA LEU A 58 -16.42 10.17 -53.54
C LEU A 58 -17.59 10.95 -54.14
N ALA A 59 -18.15 11.85 -53.32
CA ALA A 59 -19.25 12.73 -53.74
C ALA A 59 -18.96 14.19 -53.39
N TRP A 60 -19.31 15.10 -54.30
CA TRP A 60 -19.23 16.51 -54.01
C TRP A 60 -20.31 16.92 -53.00
N THR A 61 -19.94 17.72 -52.01
CA THR A 61 -20.86 18.44 -51.12
C THR A 61 -20.80 19.93 -51.46
N PHE A 62 -21.96 20.61 -51.62
CA PHE A 62 -21.97 22.00 -52.00
C PHE A 62 -22.58 22.94 -50.97
N PHE A 63 -23.29 22.37 -49.97
CA PHE A 63 -23.94 23.14 -48.93
C PHE A 63 -23.79 22.44 -47.58
N PRO A 64 -23.52 23.16 -46.48
CA PRO A 64 -23.33 24.65 -46.37
C PRO A 64 -22.00 25.14 -46.94
N GLN A 65 -21.01 24.27 -47.10
CA GLN A 65 -19.69 24.57 -47.66
C GLN A 65 -19.32 23.57 -48.76
N PRO A 66 -18.58 24.04 -49.80
CA PRO A 66 -18.08 23.12 -50.82
C PRO A 66 -17.10 22.12 -50.22
N GLY A 67 -17.21 20.87 -50.61
CA GLY A 67 -16.36 19.83 -50.07
C GLY A 67 -16.51 18.50 -50.78
N ILE A 68 -15.83 17.50 -50.25
CA ILE A 68 -15.85 16.12 -50.70
C ILE A 68 -16.29 15.22 -49.56
N SER A 69 -17.25 14.37 -49.79
CA SER A 69 -17.63 13.28 -48.91
C SER A 69 -17.06 11.98 -49.46
N ILE A 70 -16.37 11.23 -48.62
CA ILE A 70 -15.74 9.94 -48.91
C ILE A 70 -16.47 8.91 -48.07
N GLY A 71 -17.12 7.93 -48.69
CA GLY A 71 -17.81 6.86 -48.00
C GLY A 71 -16.90 5.64 -47.80
N GLN A 72 -17.11 4.91 -46.72
CA GLN A 72 -16.49 3.61 -46.44
C GLN A 72 -14.97 3.58 -46.67
N VAL A 73 -14.23 4.17 -45.75
CA VAL A 73 -12.75 4.19 -45.77
C VAL A 73 -12.21 3.13 -44.81
N ARG A 74 -11.30 2.29 -45.28
CA ARG A 74 -10.49 1.40 -44.45
C ARG A 74 -9.07 1.92 -44.36
N PHE A 75 -8.46 1.82 -43.21
CA PHE A 75 -7.09 2.25 -43.00
C PHE A 75 -6.33 1.32 -42.03
N SER A 76 -5.03 1.22 -42.23
CA SER A 76 -4.11 0.46 -41.38
C SER A 76 -2.73 1.11 -41.40
N ASP A 77 -2.04 1.14 -40.25
CA ASP A 77 -0.66 1.61 -40.12
C ASP A 77 0.37 0.47 -40.24
N GLN A 78 -0.03 -0.71 -40.70
CA GLN A 78 0.79 -1.94 -40.83
C GLN A 78 1.43 -2.43 -39.51
N ALA A 79 1.42 -1.64 -38.42
CA ALA A 79 2.11 -1.97 -37.17
C ALA A 79 1.15 -2.40 -36.05
N ALA A 80 0.16 -1.60 -35.75
CA ALA A 80 -0.66 -1.82 -34.57
C ALA A 80 -2.12 -1.36 -34.72
N ALA A 81 -2.42 -0.47 -35.66
CA ALA A 81 -3.73 0.15 -35.80
C ALA A 81 -4.40 -0.21 -37.12
N SER A 82 -5.67 -0.52 -37.07
CA SER A 82 -6.53 -0.69 -38.21
C SER A 82 -7.94 -0.19 -37.92
N GLY A 83 -8.64 0.31 -38.90
CA GLY A 83 -9.98 0.84 -38.68
C GLY A 83 -10.78 1.06 -39.95
N THR A 84 -12.03 1.45 -39.74
CA THR A 84 -12.98 1.82 -40.79
C THR A 84 -13.65 3.13 -40.42
N LEU A 85 -13.98 3.96 -41.43
CA LEU A 85 -14.83 5.13 -41.30
C LEU A 85 -16.03 4.93 -42.22
N ASP A 86 -17.22 5.17 -41.70
CA ASP A 86 -18.45 5.06 -42.51
C ASP A 86 -18.53 6.24 -43.49
N SER A 87 -18.21 7.46 -43.04
CA SER A 87 -18.07 8.61 -43.92
C SER A 87 -17.05 9.62 -43.37
N LEU A 88 -16.28 10.19 -44.27
CA LEU A 88 -15.38 11.31 -44.05
C LEU A 88 -15.79 12.48 -44.97
N THR A 89 -16.11 13.63 -44.41
CA THR A 89 -16.43 14.85 -45.19
C THR A 89 -15.35 15.90 -44.95
N LEU A 90 -14.79 16.38 -46.02
CA LEU A 90 -13.81 17.46 -46.04
C LEU A 90 -14.41 18.62 -46.79
N SER A 91 -14.45 19.83 -46.20
CA SER A 91 -15.02 21.01 -46.84
C SER A 91 -14.15 22.25 -46.60
N VAL A 92 -14.25 23.22 -47.45
CA VAL A 92 -13.55 24.52 -47.38
C VAL A 92 -14.56 25.67 -47.44
N GLY A 93 -14.19 26.85 -46.95
CA GLY A 93 -15.05 28.02 -47.01
C GLY A 93 -15.27 28.46 -48.47
N TRP A 94 -16.50 28.91 -48.81
CA TRP A 94 -16.79 29.49 -50.13
C TRP A 94 -15.94 30.70 -50.46
N ILE A 95 -15.68 31.55 -49.46
CA ILE A 95 -14.86 32.76 -49.62
C ILE A 95 -13.41 32.36 -49.92
N ASP A 96 -12.89 31.37 -49.18
CA ASP A 96 -11.52 30.88 -49.34
C ASP A 96 -11.33 30.24 -50.71
N LEU A 97 -12.29 29.42 -51.13
CA LEU A 97 -12.26 28.79 -52.45
C LEU A 97 -12.29 29.83 -53.60
N LEU A 98 -13.11 30.87 -53.46
CA LEU A 98 -13.21 31.94 -54.45
C LEU A 98 -11.99 32.85 -54.45
N SER A 99 -11.39 33.14 -53.29
CA SER A 99 -10.19 33.99 -53.18
C SER A 99 -8.93 33.32 -53.64
N ALA A 100 -8.85 31.96 -53.53
CA ALA A 100 -7.68 31.18 -53.95
C ALA A 100 -7.43 31.21 -55.47
N GLY A 101 -8.43 31.59 -56.27
CA GLY A 101 -8.22 31.72 -57.73
C GLY A 101 -7.69 30.47 -58.44
N GLY A 102 -7.88 29.32 -57.81
CA GLY A 102 -7.33 28.03 -58.28
C GLY A 102 -6.02 27.61 -57.59
N ASP A 103 -5.40 28.47 -56.79
CA ASP A 103 -4.21 28.08 -55.99
C ASP A 103 -4.66 27.58 -54.59
N VAL A 104 -4.69 26.27 -54.47
CA VAL A 104 -5.15 25.57 -53.25
C VAL A 104 -4.16 25.65 -52.09
N SER A 105 -2.93 26.10 -52.32
CA SER A 105 -1.91 26.25 -51.27
C SER A 105 -2.26 27.32 -50.22
N HIS A 106 -3.21 28.20 -50.55
CA HIS A 106 -3.70 29.28 -49.70
C HIS A 106 -5.11 29.04 -49.14
N LEU A 107 -5.70 27.85 -49.32
CA LEU A 107 -7.00 27.53 -48.76
C LEU A 107 -6.92 27.43 -47.24
N GLN A 108 -7.65 28.30 -46.57
CA GLN A 108 -7.81 28.35 -45.12
C GLN A 108 -9.28 28.11 -44.73
N GLY A 109 -9.56 27.76 -43.50
CA GLY A 109 -10.94 27.67 -43.02
C GLY A 109 -11.66 26.36 -43.36
N GLY A 110 -10.92 25.28 -43.63
CA GLY A 110 -11.50 23.97 -43.91
C GLY A 110 -12.26 23.38 -42.70
N SER A 111 -13.12 22.38 -42.99
CA SER A 111 -13.77 21.60 -41.95
C SER A 111 -13.63 20.09 -42.21
N ILE A 112 -13.56 19.32 -41.16
CA ILE A 112 -13.49 17.87 -41.19
C ILE A 112 -14.64 17.30 -40.37
N GLN A 113 -15.37 16.35 -40.95
CA GLN A 113 -16.42 15.63 -40.25
C GLN A 113 -16.29 14.13 -40.54
N VAL A 114 -16.14 13.36 -39.47
CA VAL A 114 -16.22 11.90 -39.50
C VAL A 114 -17.53 11.47 -38.85
N ASN A 115 -18.33 10.66 -39.54
CA ASN A 115 -19.55 10.09 -38.96
C ASN A 115 -19.46 8.58 -39.03
N GLY A 116 -19.49 7.95 -37.89
CA GLY A 116 -19.30 6.51 -37.76
C GLY A 116 -17.86 6.08 -38.06
N GLY A 117 -17.36 5.20 -37.24
CA GLY A 117 -16.03 4.64 -37.45
C GLY A 117 -15.68 3.64 -36.38
N GLN A 118 -14.74 2.79 -36.70
CA GLN A 118 -14.16 1.81 -35.78
C GLN A 118 -12.64 1.87 -35.88
N LEU A 119 -11.98 1.75 -34.74
CA LEU A 119 -10.53 1.69 -34.65
C LEU A 119 -10.16 0.52 -33.74
N LEU A 120 -9.33 -0.36 -34.21
CA LEU A 120 -8.72 -1.45 -33.45
C LEU A 120 -7.21 -1.18 -33.32
N TYR A 121 -6.74 -1.06 -32.09
CA TYR A 121 -5.33 -0.89 -31.77
C TYR A 121 -4.78 -2.11 -31.04
N LYS A 122 -3.72 -2.72 -31.56
CA LYS A 122 -3.02 -3.88 -31.00
C LYS A 122 -1.53 -3.58 -30.87
N ALA A 123 -1.09 -3.01 -29.76
CA ALA A 123 0.34 -2.89 -29.50
C ALA A 123 0.94 -4.25 -29.06
N PRO A 124 2.21 -4.53 -29.36
CA PRO A 124 2.90 -5.70 -28.85
C PRO A 124 2.82 -5.77 -27.31
N ASN A 125 2.41 -6.91 -26.78
CA ASN A 125 2.26 -7.16 -25.33
C ASN A 125 1.20 -6.29 -24.61
N SER A 126 0.22 -5.74 -25.32
CA SER A 126 -0.92 -5.03 -24.73
C SER A 126 -2.25 -5.71 -25.07
N LEU A 127 -3.28 -5.46 -24.25
CA LEU A 127 -4.64 -5.83 -24.61
C LEU A 127 -5.10 -5.01 -25.83
N PRO A 128 -5.81 -5.60 -26.80
CA PRO A 128 -6.35 -4.85 -27.92
C PRO A 128 -7.36 -3.82 -27.39
N MET A 129 -7.25 -2.60 -27.89
CA MET A 129 -8.21 -1.53 -27.61
C MET A 129 -9.08 -1.30 -28.84
N GLN A 130 -10.38 -1.41 -28.67
CA GLN A 130 -11.35 -1.15 -29.71
C GLN A 130 -12.12 0.13 -29.39
N LEU A 131 -12.23 1.02 -30.37
CA LEU A 131 -13.08 2.22 -30.36
C LEU A 131 -14.13 2.05 -31.45
N ASP A 132 -15.38 2.28 -31.06
CA ASP A 132 -16.54 2.15 -31.94
C ASP A 132 -17.30 3.46 -32.02
N ASN A 133 -18.13 3.60 -33.06
CA ASN A 133 -19.00 4.77 -33.27
C ASN A 133 -18.23 6.11 -33.19
N ILE A 134 -17.04 6.15 -33.80
CA ILE A 134 -16.20 7.34 -33.80
C ILE A 134 -16.89 8.41 -34.63
N SER A 135 -17.14 9.56 -34.01
CA SER A 135 -17.60 10.78 -34.67
C SER A 135 -16.65 11.93 -34.30
N LEU A 136 -16.23 12.69 -35.29
CA LEU A 136 -15.37 13.85 -35.12
C LEU A 136 -15.88 15.01 -35.99
N LYS A 137 -15.89 16.20 -35.43
CA LYS A 137 -16.27 17.40 -36.14
C LYS A 137 -15.34 18.54 -35.74
N THR A 138 -14.83 19.21 -36.76
CA THR A 138 -14.08 20.47 -36.60
C THR A 138 -14.37 21.38 -37.78
N SER A 139 -14.21 22.68 -37.60
CA SER A 139 -14.49 23.70 -38.62
C SER A 139 -13.50 24.88 -38.50
N ASN A 140 -13.33 25.61 -39.57
CA ASN A 140 -12.43 26.77 -39.65
C ASN A 140 -10.97 26.39 -39.30
N ILE A 141 -10.50 25.28 -39.81
CA ILE A 141 -9.14 24.79 -39.56
C ILE A 141 -8.14 25.77 -40.15
N LEU A 142 -7.36 26.39 -39.25
CA LEU A 142 -6.25 27.27 -39.59
C LEU A 142 -4.97 26.70 -39.01
N LEU A 143 -3.86 26.75 -39.74
CA LEU A 143 -2.57 26.23 -39.32
C LEU A 143 -1.58 27.35 -38.94
N ASP A 144 -2.09 28.54 -38.70
CA ASP A 144 -1.36 29.76 -38.35
C ASP A 144 -1.35 30.07 -36.84
N GLY A 145 -1.92 29.20 -36.03
CA GLY A 145 -2.08 29.40 -34.59
C GLY A 145 -3.43 29.95 -34.16
N SER A 146 -4.32 30.23 -35.10
CA SER A 146 -5.71 30.62 -34.78
C SER A 146 -6.48 29.43 -34.22
N THR A 147 -7.38 29.68 -33.27
CA THR A 147 -8.18 28.65 -32.62
C THR A 147 -9.38 28.21 -33.46
N PHE A 148 -9.68 26.93 -33.45
CA PHE A 148 -10.88 26.36 -34.08
C PHE A 148 -11.46 25.23 -33.19
N PRO A 149 -12.79 24.99 -33.18
CA PRO A 149 -13.42 24.03 -32.30
C PRO A 149 -13.24 22.60 -32.78
N LEU A 150 -13.02 21.68 -31.86
CA LEU A 150 -13.07 20.24 -32.04
C LEU A 150 -14.15 19.61 -31.16
N THR A 151 -14.97 18.79 -31.75
CA THR A 151 -15.86 17.86 -31.01
C THR A 151 -15.60 16.46 -31.50
N ALA A 152 -15.37 15.54 -30.59
CA ALA A 152 -15.25 14.12 -30.90
C ALA A 152 -16.05 13.27 -29.91
N SER A 153 -16.64 12.19 -30.41
CA SER A 153 -17.30 11.18 -29.56
C SER A 153 -17.01 9.78 -30.07
N MET A 154 -16.94 8.83 -29.14
CA MET A 154 -16.65 7.45 -29.45
C MET A 154 -17.17 6.53 -28.34
N GLN A 155 -17.17 5.24 -28.58
CA GLN A 155 -17.41 4.20 -27.59
C GLN A 155 -16.14 3.37 -27.43
N ALA A 156 -15.76 3.10 -26.19
CA ALA A 156 -14.58 2.32 -25.85
C ALA A 156 -14.90 1.32 -24.75
N LEU A 157 -14.02 0.32 -24.56
CA LEU A 157 -14.04 -0.57 -23.40
C LEU A 157 -15.43 -1.12 -23.06
N GLY A 158 -16.07 -1.81 -24.03
CA GLY A 158 -17.35 -2.46 -23.80
C GLY A 158 -18.57 -1.52 -23.86
N GLY A 159 -18.50 -0.47 -24.68
CA GLY A 159 -19.63 0.43 -24.95
C GLY A 159 -19.70 1.66 -24.05
N GLN A 160 -18.64 1.97 -23.31
CA GLN A 160 -18.56 3.21 -22.53
C GLN A 160 -18.43 4.42 -23.46
N LYS A 161 -19.28 5.43 -23.25
CA LYS A 161 -19.28 6.65 -24.06
C LYS A 161 -18.15 7.57 -23.64
N PHE A 162 -17.44 8.05 -24.63
CA PHE A 162 -16.34 8.99 -24.49
C PHE A 162 -16.60 10.19 -25.40
N SER A 163 -16.44 11.42 -24.90
CA SER A 163 -16.50 12.62 -25.72
C SER A 163 -15.38 13.59 -25.37
N ILE A 164 -14.94 14.32 -26.37
CA ILE A 164 -13.91 15.35 -26.27
C ILE A 164 -14.48 16.62 -26.91
N GLU A 165 -14.38 17.73 -26.22
CA GLU A 165 -14.65 19.07 -26.72
C GLU A 165 -13.42 19.92 -26.39
N ALA A 166 -12.93 20.69 -27.36
CA ALA A 166 -11.78 21.58 -27.16
C ALA A 166 -11.72 22.66 -28.26
N ASP A 167 -11.09 23.76 -27.93
CA ASP A 167 -10.58 24.70 -28.92
C ASP A 167 -9.13 24.34 -29.25
N ILE A 168 -8.85 24.10 -30.53
CA ILE A 168 -7.54 23.70 -31.02
C ILE A 168 -6.87 24.87 -31.71
N ALA A 169 -5.59 25.11 -31.47
CA ALA A 169 -4.71 25.93 -32.28
C ALA A 169 -3.52 25.11 -32.78
N VAL A 170 -3.22 25.19 -34.05
CA VAL A 170 -2.12 24.48 -34.70
C VAL A 170 -1.25 25.47 -35.45
N VAL A 171 0.06 25.40 -35.19
CA VAL A 171 1.06 26.08 -36.04
C VAL A 171 1.81 25.01 -36.79
N ALA A 172 1.69 25.02 -38.11
CA ALA A 172 2.38 24.05 -38.95
C ALA A 172 3.05 24.74 -40.15
N ASN A 173 4.21 24.18 -40.54
CA ASN A 173 4.85 24.49 -41.81
C ASN A 173 4.45 23.41 -42.83
N SER A 174 4.93 23.52 -44.07
CA SER A 174 4.63 22.57 -45.15
C SER A 174 4.83 21.09 -44.76
N ASP A 175 5.76 20.78 -43.86
CA ASP A 175 6.17 19.40 -43.57
C ASP A 175 6.05 19.00 -42.09
N THR A 176 5.88 19.96 -41.16
CA THR A 176 5.90 19.65 -39.73
C THR A 176 4.93 20.53 -38.92
N VAL A 177 4.31 19.90 -37.90
CA VAL A 177 3.59 20.63 -36.87
C VAL A 177 4.60 21.18 -35.86
N GLN A 178 4.63 22.50 -35.69
CA GLN A 178 5.53 23.21 -34.78
C GLN A 178 4.95 23.23 -33.35
N SER A 179 3.67 23.55 -33.25
CA SER A 179 2.96 23.53 -31.97
C SER A 179 1.49 23.13 -32.14
N LEU A 180 0.93 22.61 -31.07
CA LEU A 180 -0.47 22.23 -30.93
C LEU A 180 -0.94 22.69 -29.55
N SER A 181 -2.03 23.46 -29.49
CA SER A 181 -2.66 23.85 -28.24
C SER A 181 -4.11 23.35 -28.20
N LEU A 182 -4.52 22.80 -27.08
CA LEU A 182 -5.89 22.43 -26.73
C LEU A 182 -6.29 23.30 -25.54
N SER A 183 -7.16 24.27 -25.77
CA SER A 183 -7.77 25.11 -24.75
C SER A 183 -9.24 24.74 -24.56
N ASP A 184 -9.82 25.12 -23.42
CA ASP A 184 -11.20 24.79 -23.06
C ASP A 184 -11.51 23.28 -23.21
N LEU A 185 -10.46 22.46 -23.01
CA LEU A 185 -10.55 21.00 -23.14
C LEU A 185 -11.53 20.44 -22.11
N THR A 186 -12.50 19.70 -22.59
CA THR A 186 -13.43 18.92 -21.78
C THR A 186 -13.51 17.49 -22.32
N ILE A 187 -13.12 16.53 -21.51
CA ILE A 187 -13.21 15.10 -21.80
C ILE A 187 -14.25 14.49 -20.86
N ARG A 188 -15.26 13.83 -21.41
CA ARG A 188 -16.27 13.13 -20.61
C ARG A 188 -16.17 11.63 -20.81
N LEU A 189 -16.03 10.90 -19.73
CA LEU A 189 -16.07 9.44 -19.68
C LEU A 189 -17.15 9.03 -18.67
N ASN A 190 -18.33 8.71 -19.14
CA ASN A 190 -19.53 8.48 -18.32
C ASN A 190 -19.80 9.68 -17.38
N ASP A 191 -19.61 9.50 -16.07
CA ASP A 191 -19.79 10.51 -15.01
C ASP A 191 -18.50 11.26 -14.65
N ILE A 192 -17.36 10.89 -15.24
CA ILE A 192 -16.10 11.63 -15.08
C ILE A 192 -16.03 12.71 -16.17
N GLU A 193 -15.85 13.95 -15.73
CA GLU A 193 -15.51 15.06 -16.59
C GLU A 193 -14.09 15.55 -16.25
N ILE A 194 -13.23 15.61 -17.25
CA ILE A 194 -11.86 16.12 -17.16
C ILE A 194 -11.80 17.41 -17.95
N SER A 195 -11.44 18.50 -17.32
CA SER A 195 -11.30 19.81 -17.97
C SER A 195 -9.89 20.36 -17.81
N GLY A 196 -9.49 21.25 -18.71
CA GLY A 196 -8.18 21.89 -18.64
C GLY A 196 -7.62 22.35 -19.97
N SER A 197 -6.29 22.38 -20.07
CA SER A 197 -5.57 22.75 -21.29
C SER A 197 -4.31 21.91 -21.47
N ILE A 198 -3.91 21.72 -22.72
CA ILE A 198 -2.69 21.03 -23.12
C ILE A 198 -2.01 21.83 -24.22
N GLU A 199 -0.72 22.07 -24.09
CA GLU A 199 0.11 22.69 -25.11
C GLU A 199 1.29 21.77 -25.46
N ALA A 200 1.50 21.57 -26.75
CA ALA A 200 2.64 20.84 -27.29
C ALA A 200 3.45 21.76 -28.18
N SER A 201 4.73 21.85 -27.96
CA SER A 201 5.67 22.73 -28.66
C SER A 201 6.93 21.96 -29.12
N ASN A 202 7.86 22.66 -29.77
CA ASN A 202 9.11 22.07 -30.26
C ASN A 202 8.88 20.81 -31.11
N SER A 203 8.02 20.91 -32.11
CA SER A 203 7.62 19.77 -32.93
C SER A 203 7.09 18.60 -32.09
N LEU A 204 6.26 18.93 -31.10
CA LEU A 204 5.60 18.00 -30.18
C LEU A 204 6.54 17.22 -29.25
N SER A 205 7.79 17.66 -29.09
CA SER A 205 8.74 17.04 -28.16
C SER A 205 8.58 17.52 -26.72
N PHE A 206 8.02 18.70 -26.52
CA PHE A 206 7.66 19.28 -25.21
C PHE A 206 6.17 19.45 -25.12
N ILE A 207 5.56 18.92 -24.04
CA ILE A 207 4.12 18.99 -23.79
C ILE A 207 3.92 19.45 -22.36
N GLU A 208 3.09 20.46 -22.18
CA GLU A 208 2.67 20.90 -20.86
C GLU A 208 1.16 21.05 -20.76
N GLY A 209 0.62 21.08 -19.57
CA GLY A 209 -0.81 21.28 -19.39
C GLY A 209 -1.25 21.23 -17.95
N ASN A 210 -2.51 21.52 -17.78
CA ASN A 210 -3.23 21.34 -16.53
C ASN A 210 -4.54 20.61 -16.81
N LEU A 211 -4.89 19.69 -15.93
CA LEU A 211 -6.12 18.90 -16.00
C LEU A 211 -6.75 18.83 -14.62
N GLN A 212 -8.06 18.92 -14.57
CA GLN A 212 -8.85 18.74 -13.36
C GLN A 212 -10.06 17.86 -13.64
N THR A 213 -10.49 17.10 -12.64
CA THR A 213 -11.71 16.29 -12.74
C THR A 213 -12.82 16.89 -11.88
N ASN A 214 -14.08 16.62 -12.26
CA ASN A 214 -15.17 16.71 -11.31
C ASN A 214 -14.99 15.68 -10.18
N THR A 215 -15.82 15.75 -9.14
CA THR A 215 -15.88 14.69 -8.11
C THR A 215 -16.61 13.47 -8.68
N PHE A 216 -15.98 12.29 -8.56
CA PHE A 216 -16.50 11.02 -9.06
C PHE A 216 -16.29 9.89 -8.05
N SER A 217 -16.98 8.77 -8.25
CA SER A 217 -16.81 7.55 -7.45
C SER A 217 -15.79 6.61 -8.08
N LEU A 218 -14.62 6.46 -7.45
CA LEU A 218 -13.58 5.53 -7.90
C LEU A 218 -14.07 4.07 -7.83
N VAL A 219 -14.86 3.72 -6.80
CA VAL A 219 -15.44 2.37 -6.66
C VAL A 219 -16.32 2.02 -7.85
N GLN A 220 -17.18 2.95 -8.30
CA GLN A 220 -18.03 2.72 -9.46
C GLN A 220 -17.20 2.53 -10.74
N GLN A 221 -16.12 3.31 -10.91
CA GLN A 221 -15.23 3.15 -12.05
C GLN A 221 -14.51 1.80 -12.03
N LEU A 222 -13.97 1.41 -10.86
CA LEU A 222 -13.34 0.10 -10.70
C LEU A 222 -14.33 -1.05 -10.99
N GLN A 223 -15.60 -0.93 -10.57
CA GLN A 223 -16.65 -1.91 -10.88
C GLN A 223 -16.93 -2.01 -12.38
N ARG A 224 -16.93 -0.87 -13.09
CA ARG A 224 -17.09 -0.85 -14.56
C ARG A 224 -15.91 -1.53 -15.24
N VAL A 225 -14.68 -1.19 -14.82
CA VAL A 225 -13.45 -1.79 -15.36
C VAL A 225 -13.37 -3.28 -15.04
N ALA A 226 -13.77 -3.71 -13.84
CA ALA A 226 -13.76 -5.12 -13.44
C ALA A 226 -14.70 -6.00 -14.29
N LYS A 227 -15.79 -5.44 -14.84
CA LYS A 227 -16.68 -6.16 -15.78
C LYS A 227 -15.99 -6.48 -17.11
N ILE A 228 -15.03 -5.65 -17.51
CA ILE A 228 -14.30 -5.75 -18.79
C ILE A 228 -12.99 -6.49 -18.60
N LEU A 229 -12.30 -6.22 -17.49
CA LEU A 229 -11.01 -6.79 -17.12
C LEU A 229 -11.15 -7.58 -15.83
N PRO A 230 -11.42 -8.89 -15.87
CA PRO A 230 -11.63 -9.73 -14.67
C PRO A 230 -10.43 -9.78 -13.71
N ILE A 231 -9.24 -9.34 -14.15
CA ILE A 231 -8.05 -9.22 -13.30
C ILE A 231 -8.18 -8.08 -12.27
N VAL A 232 -9.07 -7.11 -12.51
CA VAL A 232 -9.34 -6.00 -11.59
C VAL A 232 -10.34 -6.47 -10.56
N SER A 233 -9.91 -6.53 -9.30
CA SER A 233 -10.79 -6.80 -8.17
C SER A 233 -11.19 -5.50 -7.48
N VAL A 234 -12.47 -5.32 -7.20
CA VAL A 234 -12.95 -4.20 -6.39
C VAL A 234 -12.88 -4.60 -4.91
N PRO A 235 -12.05 -3.96 -4.09
CA PRO A 235 -11.95 -4.30 -2.68
C PRO A 235 -13.27 -3.97 -1.97
N LYS A 236 -13.71 -4.88 -1.08
CA LYS A 236 -14.87 -4.63 -0.21
C LYS A 236 -14.36 -3.87 1.02
N MET A 237 -14.60 -2.56 1.03
CA MET A 237 -14.23 -1.70 2.14
C MET A 237 -15.16 -1.89 3.34
N ALA A 238 -14.66 -1.57 4.53
CA ALA A 238 -15.48 -1.55 5.75
C ALA A 238 -16.58 -0.50 5.64
N ASP A 239 -16.24 0.68 5.13
CA ASP A 239 -17.16 1.76 4.84
C ASP A 239 -17.62 1.71 3.37
N PRO A 240 -18.92 1.54 3.09
CA PRO A 240 -19.47 1.55 1.73
C PRO A 240 -19.31 2.90 1.01
N SER A 241 -19.11 4.01 1.73
CA SER A 241 -18.91 5.34 1.16
C SER A 241 -17.44 5.63 0.82
N ALA A 242 -16.51 4.76 1.20
CA ALA A 242 -15.10 4.91 0.89
C ALA A 242 -14.84 5.00 -0.63
N MET A 243 -13.98 5.91 -1.04
CA MET A 243 -13.61 6.18 -2.44
C MET A 243 -14.78 6.63 -3.33
N THR A 244 -15.82 7.24 -2.76
CA THR A 244 -16.96 7.76 -3.54
C THR A 244 -16.80 9.24 -3.88
N GLY A 245 -15.95 9.97 -3.19
CA GLY A 245 -15.68 11.39 -3.37
C GLY A 245 -14.24 11.65 -3.82
N VAL A 246 -13.90 11.31 -5.08
CA VAL A 246 -12.55 11.51 -5.62
C VAL A 246 -12.55 12.65 -6.63
N SER A 247 -11.62 13.60 -6.52
CA SER A 247 -11.29 14.55 -7.57
C SER A 247 -9.78 14.71 -7.68
N ILE A 248 -9.30 15.04 -8.88
CA ILE A 248 -7.87 15.18 -9.18
C ILE A 248 -7.65 16.50 -9.91
N GLU A 249 -6.67 17.25 -9.46
CA GLU A 249 -6.10 18.39 -10.15
C GLU A 249 -4.64 18.08 -10.46
N SER A 250 -4.19 18.33 -11.68
CA SER A 250 -2.80 18.05 -12.04
C SER A 250 -2.24 19.10 -12.98
N ARG A 251 -0.96 19.41 -12.82
CA ARG A 251 -0.15 20.14 -13.77
C ARG A 251 0.98 19.23 -14.22
N PHE A 252 1.28 19.22 -15.49
CA PHE A 252 2.31 18.35 -16.02
C PHE A 252 3.16 19.03 -17.08
N THR A 253 4.41 18.57 -17.17
CA THR A 253 5.34 18.85 -18.25
C THR A 253 5.97 17.55 -18.71
N PHE A 254 5.92 17.27 -20.00
CA PHE A 254 6.59 16.13 -20.62
C PHE A 254 7.63 16.62 -21.60
N ASP A 255 8.89 16.36 -21.29
CA ASP A 255 10.00 16.45 -22.22
C ASP A 255 10.49 15.04 -22.50
N THR A 256 10.35 14.59 -23.74
CA THR A 256 10.69 13.21 -24.10
C THR A 256 12.19 12.93 -24.09
N GLN A 257 13.02 13.96 -24.01
CA GLN A 257 14.49 13.86 -24.09
C GLN A 257 15.17 13.99 -22.72
N THR A 258 14.59 14.78 -21.81
CA THR A 258 15.24 15.09 -20.53
C THR A 258 14.40 14.70 -19.33
N LEU A 259 13.46 15.55 -18.91
CA LEU A 259 12.74 15.43 -17.67
C LEU A 259 11.24 15.66 -17.86
N SER A 260 10.43 14.77 -17.34
CA SER A 260 8.98 14.92 -17.30
C SER A 260 8.49 15.00 -15.86
N ASN A 261 7.59 15.93 -15.57
CA ASN A 261 7.04 16.14 -14.24
C ASN A 261 5.51 16.11 -14.29
N ILE A 262 4.91 15.60 -13.23
CA ILE A 262 3.48 15.71 -12.93
C ILE A 262 3.36 16.12 -11.47
N ASP A 263 2.71 17.25 -11.22
CA ASP A 263 2.33 17.69 -9.89
C ASP A 263 0.81 17.62 -9.80
N GLY A 264 0.30 16.84 -8.87
CA GLY A 264 -1.12 16.56 -8.73
C GLY A 264 -1.59 16.69 -7.28
N ARG A 265 -2.82 17.11 -7.15
CA ARG A 265 -3.57 17.11 -5.90
C ARG A 265 -4.81 16.24 -6.07
N MET A 266 -4.91 15.21 -5.26
CA MET A 266 -6.08 14.34 -5.20
C MET A 266 -6.87 14.63 -3.93
N MET A 267 -8.15 14.92 -4.07
CA MET A 267 -9.09 14.86 -2.95
C MET A 267 -9.68 13.46 -2.89
N LEU A 268 -9.55 12.79 -1.75
CA LEU A 268 -10.08 11.46 -1.49
C LEU A 268 -11.04 11.53 -0.30
N ASP A 269 -12.34 11.52 -0.56
CA ASP A 269 -13.40 11.65 0.46
C ASP A 269 -13.17 12.85 1.41
N GLY A 270 -12.77 14.00 0.85
CA GLY A 270 -12.46 15.23 1.58
C GLY A 270 -11.05 15.35 2.13
N GLN A 271 -10.19 14.36 1.93
CA GLN A 271 -8.79 14.37 2.36
C GLN A 271 -7.88 14.73 1.18
N ALA A 272 -6.98 15.69 1.38
CA ALA A 272 -6.05 16.12 0.34
C ALA A 272 -4.78 15.27 0.36
N ILE A 273 -4.40 14.78 -0.81
CA ILE A 273 -3.16 14.03 -1.04
C ILE A 273 -2.43 14.71 -2.20
N GLU A 274 -1.22 15.19 -1.95
CA GLU A 274 -0.36 15.76 -2.98
C GLU A 274 0.52 14.65 -3.58
N ILE A 275 0.63 14.61 -4.90
CA ILE A 275 1.36 13.57 -5.62
C ILE A 275 2.27 14.26 -6.64
N GLY A 276 3.57 14.12 -6.48
CA GLY A 276 4.58 14.54 -7.46
C GLY A 276 5.17 13.30 -8.17
N LEU A 277 5.22 13.35 -9.50
CA LEU A 277 5.91 12.34 -10.30
C LEU A 277 6.96 13.03 -11.16
N GLN A 278 8.17 12.50 -11.15
CA GLN A 278 9.27 12.98 -11.97
C GLN A 278 9.92 11.80 -12.70
N VAL A 279 9.99 11.90 -14.02
CA VAL A 279 10.64 10.92 -14.88
C VAL A 279 11.90 11.50 -15.47
N ASP A 280 13.05 10.99 -15.09
CA ASP A 280 14.35 11.28 -15.72
C ASP A 280 14.56 10.25 -16.84
N HIS A 281 14.39 10.68 -18.07
CA HIS A 281 14.50 9.81 -19.27
C HIS A 281 15.93 9.38 -19.52
N GLN A 282 16.92 10.22 -19.19
CA GLN A 282 18.34 9.91 -19.39
C GLN A 282 18.84 8.85 -18.42
N ARG A 283 18.40 8.92 -17.16
CA ARG A 283 18.75 7.95 -16.11
C ARG A 283 17.76 6.78 -16.02
N ASN A 284 16.68 6.81 -16.79
CA ASN A 284 15.56 5.86 -16.70
C ASN A 284 15.06 5.70 -15.24
N LYS A 285 14.84 6.85 -14.57
CA LYS A 285 14.45 6.92 -13.16
C LYS A 285 13.08 7.58 -13.01
N LEU A 286 12.18 6.96 -12.25
CA LEU A 286 10.93 7.53 -11.78
C LEU A 286 11.07 7.90 -10.29
N THR A 287 10.81 9.15 -9.95
CA THR A 287 10.67 9.59 -8.54
C THR A 287 9.21 9.95 -8.29
N THR A 288 8.64 9.39 -7.23
CA THR A 288 7.28 9.67 -6.76
C THR A 288 7.34 10.30 -5.39
N LEU A 289 6.70 11.45 -5.22
CA LEU A 289 6.53 12.15 -3.96
C LEU A 289 5.05 12.05 -3.57
N ILE A 290 4.75 11.65 -2.36
CA ILE A 290 3.39 11.57 -1.84
C ILE A 290 3.38 12.29 -0.50
N SER A 291 2.50 13.26 -0.34
CA SER A 291 2.31 13.94 0.93
C SER A 291 0.84 14.17 1.26
N ALA A 292 0.51 14.09 2.54
CA ALA A 292 -0.81 14.42 3.06
C ALA A 292 -0.68 14.87 4.52
N ASP A 293 -1.52 15.79 4.95
CA ASP A 293 -1.53 16.22 6.35
C ASP A 293 -2.21 15.18 7.24
N VAL A 294 -3.42 14.75 6.86
CA VAL A 294 -4.19 13.76 7.61
C VAL A 294 -4.86 12.78 6.64
N ILE A 295 -4.72 11.49 6.93
CA ILE A 295 -5.40 10.40 6.23
C ILE A 295 -6.19 9.58 7.25
N ASN A 296 -7.52 9.51 7.09
CA ASN A 296 -8.34 8.57 7.85
C ASN A 296 -8.35 7.21 7.14
N ALA A 297 -7.44 6.33 7.55
CA ALA A 297 -7.28 5.02 6.95
C ALA A 297 -8.41 4.04 7.33
N SER A 298 -9.17 4.31 8.40
CA SER A 298 -10.24 3.42 8.89
C SER A 298 -11.26 3.08 7.82
N ASN A 299 -11.63 4.08 7.00
CA ASN A 299 -12.65 3.94 5.97
C ASN A 299 -12.21 3.00 4.83
N TYR A 300 -10.90 2.87 4.62
CA TYR A 300 -10.30 2.10 3.51
C TYR A 300 -9.86 0.70 3.91
N LEU A 301 -10.05 0.32 5.18
CA LEU A 301 -9.73 -1.03 5.62
C LEU A 301 -10.69 -2.05 4.99
N PRO A 302 -10.21 -3.25 4.65
CA PRO A 302 -11.07 -4.30 4.15
C PRO A 302 -12.06 -4.74 5.24
N LYS A 303 -13.29 -5.08 4.84
CA LYS A 303 -14.29 -5.63 5.77
C LYS A 303 -13.77 -6.91 6.42
N SER A 304 -13.82 -6.97 7.76
CA SER A 304 -13.41 -8.15 8.52
C SER A 304 -14.14 -9.40 8.04
N GLY A 305 -13.41 -10.50 7.78
CA GLY A 305 -13.98 -11.78 7.31
C GLY A 305 -13.87 -12.02 5.79
N SER A 306 -13.35 -11.07 5.00
CA SER A 306 -12.94 -11.38 3.62
C SER A 306 -11.69 -12.27 3.69
N ASN A 307 -11.73 -13.43 2.99
CA ASN A 307 -10.64 -14.41 2.92
C ASN A 307 -9.30 -13.74 2.53
N ALA A 308 -8.61 -13.17 3.52
CA ALA A 308 -7.28 -12.59 3.37
C ALA A 308 -6.19 -13.68 3.21
N ASP A 309 -6.57 -14.95 3.34
CA ASP A 309 -5.60 -16.06 3.38
C ASP A 309 -4.89 -16.35 2.05
N ASN A 310 -5.35 -15.81 0.91
CA ASN A 310 -4.79 -16.12 -0.41
C ASN A 310 -4.22 -14.92 -1.18
N SER A 311 -4.31 -13.69 -0.67
CA SER A 311 -3.69 -12.54 -1.31
C SER A 311 -2.25 -12.37 -0.81
N SER A 312 -1.30 -12.20 -1.72
CA SER A 312 0.07 -11.85 -1.34
C SER A 312 0.09 -10.51 -0.61
N LEU A 313 0.58 -10.49 0.63
CA LEU A 313 0.73 -9.27 1.44
C LEU A 313 1.57 -8.18 0.75
N PHE A 314 2.47 -8.57 -0.12
CA PHE A 314 3.38 -7.66 -0.83
C PHE A 314 2.86 -7.23 -2.21
N ALA A 315 1.75 -7.80 -2.70
CA ALA A 315 1.22 -7.45 -4.01
C ALA A 315 0.88 -5.95 -4.17
N PRO A 316 0.24 -5.28 -3.19
CA PRO A 316 -0.02 -3.84 -3.28
C PRO A 316 1.25 -2.99 -3.35
N LEU A 317 2.31 -3.39 -2.65
CA LEU A 317 3.60 -2.70 -2.66
C LEU A 317 4.33 -2.84 -4.00
N ALA A 318 4.03 -3.89 -4.75
CA ALA A 318 4.66 -4.14 -6.05
C ALA A 318 4.08 -3.28 -7.18
N ILE A 319 2.82 -2.82 -7.07
CA ILE A 319 2.11 -2.12 -8.15
C ILE A 319 2.85 -0.86 -8.63
N PRO A 320 3.26 0.09 -7.78
CA PRO A 320 3.95 1.30 -8.22
C PRO A 320 5.25 0.99 -8.97
N PHE A 321 5.95 -0.07 -8.55
CA PHE A 321 7.24 -0.47 -9.13
C PHE A 321 7.10 -1.38 -10.36
N ALA A 322 5.93 -1.98 -10.57
CA ALA A 322 5.62 -2.77 -11.77
C ALA A 322 5.30 -1.87 -12.97
N LEU A 323 4.82 -0.66 -12.73
CA LEU A 323 4.47 0.31 -13.79
C LEU A 323 5.70 0.94 -14.44
N TRP A 324 6.87 0.83 -13.85
CA TRP A 324 8.12 1.40 -14.35
C TRP A 324 9.23 0.34 -14.42
N ARG A 325 9.83 0.16 -15.60
CA ARG A 325 10.90 -0.83 -15.81
C ARG A 325 12.32 -0.34 -15.46
N GLY A 326 12.46 0.92 -15.04
CA GLY A 326 13.72 1.53 -14.65
C GLY A 326 13.92 1.54 -13.13
N GLN A 327 14.79 2.43 -12.67
CA GLN A 327 14.92 2.74 -11.26
C GLN A 327 13.71 3.53 -10.79
N SER A 328 13.19 3.23 -9.62
CA SER A 328 12.10 3.98 -9.00
C SER A 328 12.47 4.40 -7.59
N GLN A 329 11.97 5.55 -7.18
CA GLN A 329 12.06 6.06 -5.82
C GLN A 329 10.68 6.55 -5.42
N VAL A 330 10.20 6.14 -4.25
CA VAL A 330 8.96 6.63 -3.66
C VAL A 330 9.31 7.25 -2.31
N GLU A 331 9.00 8.51 -2.18
CA GLU A 331 9.11 9.26 -0.93
C GLU A 331 7.71 9.62 -0.45
N MET A 332 7.42 9.31 0.81
CA MET A 332 6.09 9.50 1.40
C MET A 332 6.22 10.25 2.72
N THR A 333 5.46 11.33 2.86
CA THR A 333 5.39 12.15 4.09
C THR A 333 3.92 12.33 4.45
N LEU A 334 3.50 11.78 5.60
CA LEU A 334 2.13 11.89 6.09
C LEU A 334 2.16 12.48 7.50
N GLY A 335 1.40 13.54 7.74
CA GLY A 335 1.34 14.17 9.06
C GLY A 335 0.69 13.24 10.09
N SER A 336 -0.49 12.70 9.77
CA SER A 336 -1.19 11.73 10.62
C SER A 336 -1.99 10.74 9.78
N VAL A 337 -1.83 9.46 10.05
CA VAL A 337 -2.67 8.38 9.51
C VAL A 337 -3.51 7.84 10.65
N GLN A 338 -4.81 8.10 10.60
CA GLN A 338 -5.76 7.74 11.64
C GLN A 338 -6.39 6.38 11.38
N PHE A 339 -6.40 5.56 12.39
CA PHE A 339 -7.15 4.31 12.48
C PHE A 339 -8.20 4.45 13.59
N ASN A 340 -9.16 3.54 13.65
CA ASN A 340 -10.27 3.63 14.63
C ASN A 340 -9.79 3.87 16.06
N ASP A 341 -8.73 3.15 16.46
CA ASP A 341 -8.29 3.07 17.85
C ASP A 341 -6.90 3.71 18.09
N PHE A 342 -6.21 4.17 17.05
CA PHE A 342 -4.88 4.78 17.14
C PHE A 342 -4.54 5.62 15.93
N SER A 343 -3.48 6.43 16.03
CA SER A 343 -2.87 7.14 14.90
C SER A 343 -1.40 6.77 14.73
N VAL A 344 -0.91 6.91 13.51
CA VAL A 344 0.51 6.92 13.16
C VAL A 344 0.84 8.34 12.72
N ASP A 345 1.65 9.03 13.49
CA ASP A 345 1.94 10.43 13.26
C ASP A 345 3.36 10.62 12.73
N ASN A 346 3.62 11.76 12.05
CA ASN A 346 4.93 12.12 11.48
C ASN A 346 5.55 11.00 10.63
N PHE A 347 4.70 10.31 9.84
CA PHE A 347 5.17 9.21 9.01
C PHE A 347 6.00 9.73 7.84
N TYR A 348 7.21 9.23 7.73
CA TYR A 348 8.10 9.43 6.60
C TYR A 348 8.68 8.11 6.12
N SER A 349 8.68 7.87 4.81
CA SER A 349 9.41 6.74 4.24
C SER A 349 10.06 7.09 2.90
N ASN A 350 11.22 6.48 2.63
CA ASN A 350 11.92 6.57 1.35
C ASN A 350 12.29 5.17 0.86
N VAL A 351 11.71 4.79 -0.28
CA VAL A 351 11.83 3.44 -0.85
C VAL A 351 12.39 3.52 -2.26
N PHE A 352 13.45 2.80 -2.53
CA PHE A 352 14.02 2.61 -3.86
C PHE A 352 13.61 1.25 -4.42
N GLY A 353 13.22 1.23 -5.69
CA GLY A 353 12.86 0.03 -6.42
C GLY A 353 13.70 -0.16 -7.68
N ASN A 354 14.18 -1.37 -7.90
CA ASN A 354 14.83 -1.77 -9.14
C ASN A 354 14.71 -3.29 -9.30
N ASN A 355 14.32 -3.74 -10.48
CA ASN A 355 14.25 -5.16 -10.83
C ASN A 355 13.56 -6.02 -9.76
N ARG A 356 12.36 -5.60 -9.30
CA ARG A 356 11.56 -6.27 -8.25
C ARG A 356 12.25 -6.39 -6.88
N VAL A 357 13.28 -5.60 -6.62
CA VAL A 357 13.90 -5.44 -5.31
C VAL A 357 13.56 -4.07 -4.79
N LEU A 358 12.94 -4.00 -3.59
CA LEU A 358 12.62 -2.76 -2.90
C LEU A 358 13.58 -2.59 -1.73
N ARG A 359 14.13 -1.39 -1.59
CA ARG A 359 14.99 -1.01 -0.47
C ARG A 359 14.40 0.23 0.20
N MET A 360 13.87 0.06 1.38
CA MET A 360 13.46 1.16 2.25
C MET A 360 14.68 1.63 3.04
N THR A 361 15.18 2.82 2.73
CA THR A 361 16.37 3.40 3.35
C THR A 361 16.05 4.15 4.62
N SER A 362 14.81 4.58 4.77
CA SER A 362 14.28 5.20 5.97
C SER A 362 12.78 4.96 6.08
N LEU A 363 12.35 4.67 7.29
CA LEU A 363 10.98 4.79 7.76
C LEU A 363 11.08 5.42 9.15
N ASN A 364 10.33 6.49 9.38
CA ASN A 364 10.19 7.13 10.67
C ASN A 364 8.70 7.33 10.92
N ALA A 365 8.25 7.08 12.14
CA ALA A 365 6.87 7.31 12.54
C ALA A 365 6.77 7.44 14.07
N ASP A 366 5.81 8.21 14.53
CA ASP A 366 5.42 8.27 15.93
C ASP A 366 4.17 7.40 16.13
N LEU A 367 4.20 6.50 17.09
CA LEU A 367 3.13 5.54 17.35
C LEU A 367 3.06 5.22 18.85
N PHE A 368 1.84 5.29 19.44
CA PHE A 368 1.61 5.03 20.87
C PHE A 368 2.61 5.76 21.78
N GLY A 369 2.87 7.03 21.51
CA GLY A 369 3.78 7.88 22.30
C GLY A 369 5.27 7.62 22.08
N GLY A 370 5.63 6.60 21.30
CA GLY A 370 7.01 6.26 20.97
C GLY A 370 7.37 6.55 19.51
N GLN A 371 8.66 6.44 19.20
CA GLN A 371 9.21 6.62 17.86
C GLN A 371 9.64 5.28 17.28
N ILE A 372 9.28 5.07 16.02
CA ILE A 372 9.67 3.90 15.24
C ILE A 372 10.56 4.36 14.08
N ASN A 373 11.74 3.78 14.00
CA ASN A 373 12.65 3.95 12.88
C ASN A 373 12.96 2.59 12.27
N ALA A 374 12.99 2.48 10.95
CA ALA A 374 13.33 1.20 10.33
C ALA A 374 14.01 1.37 8.97
N ILE A 375 14.81 0.38 8.61
CA ILE A 375 15.26 0.12 7.24
C ILE A 375 14.86 -1.30 6.85
N ALA A 376 14.51 -1.49 5.57
CA ALA A 376 14.08 -2.80 5.09
C ALA A 376 14.54 -3.07 3.66
N ASN A 377 14.64 -4.35 3.33
CA ASN A 377 14.78 -4.81 1.94
C ASN A 377 13.71 -5.87 1.67
N LEU A 378 13.15 -5.87 0.47
CA LEU A 378 12.20 -6.86 -0.01
C LEU A 378 12.61 -7.30 -1.41
N ASP A 379 12.92 -8.57 -1.57
CA ASP A 379 13.26 -9.19 -2.86
C ASP A 379 12.09 -10.05 -3.35
N MET A 380 11.45 -9.60 -4.46
CA MET A 380 10.30 -10.25 -5.08
C MET A 380 10.67 -10.93 -6.42
N ARG A 381 11.95 -11.19 -6.69
CA ARG A 381 12.39 -11.86 -7.92
C ARG A 381 12.03 -13.33 -7.94
N SER A 382 11.99 -13.98 -6.78
CA SER A 382 11.53 -15.35 -6.63
C SER A 382 9.99 -15.42 -6.43
N ALA A 383 9.40 -16.60 -6.60
CA ALA A 383 7.99 -16.84 -6.33
C ALA A 383 7.64 -16.68 -4.83
N THR A 384 8.62 -16.83 -3.96
CA THR A 384 8.49 -16.58 -2.52
C THR A 384 9.34 -15.35 -2.18
N PRO A 385 8.72 -14.19 -1.90
CA PRO A 385 9.44 -12.98 -1.51
C PRO A 385 10.29 -13.19 -0.26
N GLU A 386 11.48 -12.60 -0.25
CA GLU A 386 12.38 -12.57 0.90
C GLU A 386 12.51 -11.14 1.42
N PHE A 387 12.53 -10.97 2.72
CA PHE A 387 12.69 -9.64 3.31
C PHE A 387 13.68 -9.63 4.48
N SER A 388 14.24 -8.46 4.73
CA SER A 388 14.96 -8.13 5.95
C SER A 388 14.44 -6.79 6.50
N LEU A 389 14.34 -6.68 7.82
CA LEU A 389 13.83 -5.50 8.53
C LEU A 389 14.72 -5.24 9.75
N ARG A 390 15.12 -3.99 9.95
CA ARG A 390 15.87 -3.54 11.12
C ARG A 390 15.12 -2.40 11.81
N PRO A 391 14.15 -2.73 12.67
CA PRO A 391 13.41 -1.76 13.45
C PRO A 391 14.24 -1.29 14.65
N VAL A 392 14.07 -0.01 14.96
CA VAL A 392 14.47 0.64 16.22
C VAL A 392 13.23 1.33 16.76
N ILE A 393 12.77 0.92 17.91
CA ILE A 393 11.61 1.48 18.62
C ILE A 393 12.12 2.11 19.90
N ASN A 394 11.73 3.36 20.15
CA ASN A 394 12.10 4.11 21.33
C ASN A 394 10.85 4.67 22.02
N GLY A 395 10.70 4.38 23.29
CA GLY A 395 9.68 5.00 24.12
C GLY A 395 8.23 4.57 23.86
N LEU A 396 7.98 3.39 23.26
CA LEU A 396 6.63 2.90 22.98
C LEU A 396 5.86 2.64 24.28
N ASP A 397 4.70 3.29 24.46
CA ASP A 397 3.79 3.04 25.58
C ASP A 397 3.05 1.70 25.37
N LEU A 398 3.42 0.69 26.16
CA LEU A 398 2.79 -0.63 26.12
C LEU A 398 1.33 -0.58 26.61
N GLY A 399 1.01 0.34 27.53
CA GLY A 399 -0.36 0.52 28.04
C GLY A 399 -1.31 1.05 26.97
N ALA A 400 -0.82 1.82 26.02
CA ALA A 400 -1.57 2.27 24.85
C ALA A 400 -1.53 1.25 23.69
N ALA A 401 -0.39 0.60 23.46
CA ALA A 401 -0.19 -0.28 22.33
C ALA A 401 -0.86 -1.66 22.47
N LEU A 402 -0.69 -2.32 23.63
CA LEU A 402 -1.13 -3.69 23.82
C LEU A 402 -2.66 -3.89 23.80
N PRO A 403 -3.49 -2.97 24.31
CA PRO A 403 -4.94 -3.07 24.16
C PRO A 403 -5.40 -3.11 22.70
N VAL A 404 -4.72 -2.35 21.83
CA VAL A 404 -5.07 -2.24 20.41
C VAL A 404 -4.50 -3.40 19.59
N LEU A 405 -3.22 -3.75 19.82
CA LEU A 405 -2.49 -4.71 19.00
C LEU A 405 -2.71 -6.16 19.43
N ALA A 406 -3.00 -6.40 20.72
CA ALA A 406 -3.02 -7.75 21.30
C ALA A 406 -4.21 -8.00 22.25
N ASP A 407 -5.19 -7.07 22.31
CA ASP A 407 -6.33 -7.13 23.24
C ASP A 407 -5.90 -7.36 24.71
N ASN A 408 -4.72 -6.81 25.09
CA ASN A 408 -4.14 -6.98 26.41
C ASN A 408 -4.08 -5.67 27.16
N LYS A 409 -4.81 -5.57 28.29
CA LYS A 409 -4.91 -4.39 29.17
C LYS A 409 -4.13 -4.54 30.47
N THR A 410 -3.40 -5.64 30.62
CA THR A 410 -2.79 -6.02 31.91
C THR A 410 -1.33 -5.59 32.05
N VAL A 411 -0.68 -5.28 30.93
CA VAL A 411 0.74 -4.91 30.88
C VAL A 411 0.86 -3.44 30.49
N THR A 412 1.66 -2.68 31.25
CA THR A 412 2.06 -1.31 30.94
C THR A 412 3.57 -1.16 31.02
N GLY A 413 4.08 -0.01 30.62
CA GLY A 413 5.51 0.33 30.64
C GLY A 413 5.97 0.96 29.36
N THR A 414 7.20 1.45 29.32
CA THR A 414 7.78 2.13 28.16
C THR A 414 8.81 1.23 27.49
N ALA A 415 8.54 0.79 26.25
CA ALA A 415 9.37 -0.19 25.57
C ALA A 415 10.34 0.45 24.57
N ASN A 416 11.60 -0.02 24.62
CA ASN A 416 12.62 0.20 23.62
C ASN A 416 13.00 -1.16 23.00
N LEU A 417 13.14 -1.18 21.66
CA LEU A 417 13.46 -2.40 20.92
C LEU A 417 14.45 -2.10 19.80
N THR A 418 15.46 -2.93 19.66
CA THR A 418 16.31 -2.95 18.47
C THR A 418 16.40 -4.39 17.98
N ALA A 419 16.14 -4.60 16.69
CA ALA A 419 16.17 -5.94 16.12
C ALA A 419 16.75 -5.97 14.70
N ASN A 420 17.15 -7.17 14.28
CA ASN A 420 17.48 -7.49 12.90
C ASN A 420 16.73 -8.77 12.56
N ILE A 421 15.73 -8.65 11.73
CA ILE A 421 14.76 -9.71 11.42
C ILE A 421 14.78 -9.96 9.92
N GLN A 422 14.70 -11.22 9.54
CA GLN A 422 14.57 -11.67 8.16
C GLN A 422 13.53 -12.77 8.06
N GLY A 423 12.95 -12.89 6.87
CA GLY A 423 11.96 -13.93 6.61
C GLY A 423 11.61 -14.04 5.14
N SER A 424 10.74 -14.98 4.83
CA SER A 424 10.23 -15.19 3.48
C SER A 424 8.79 -15.71 3.52
N GLY A 425 8.02 -15.41 2.48
CA GLY A 425 6.65 -15.91 2.38
C GLY A 425 5.71 -14.99 1.64
N ASN A 426 4.57 -15.51 1.21
CA ASN A 426 3.50 -14.78 0.54
C ASN A 426 2.29 -14.50 1.46
N SER A 427 2.20 -15.15 2.61
CA SER A 427 1.12 -15.02 3.57
C SER A 427 1.66 -14.79 4.98
N LEU A 428 0.87 -14.19 5.86
CA LEU A 428 1.25 -13.97 7.27
C LEU A 428 1.74 -15.25 7.93
N LYS A 429 1.05 -16.36 7.71
CA LYS A 429 1.41 -17.68 8.27
C LYS A 429 2.78 -18.18 7.77
N SER A 430 3.07 -18.03 6.47
CA SER A 430 4.37 -18.41 5.90
C SER A 430 5.49 -17.50 6.40
N ILE A 431 5.23 -16.20 6.50
CA ILE A 431 6.16 -15.22 7.05
C ILE A 431 6.51 -15.57 8.48
N ILE A 432 5.53 -15.76 9.38
CA ILE A 432 5.78 -16.13 10.79
C ILE A 432 6.63 -17.39 10.88
N LYS A 433 6.35 -18.42 10.09
CA LYS A 433 7.11 -19.68 10.08
C LYS A 433 8.55 -19.54 9.59
N SER A 434 8.87 -18.50 8.82
CA SER A 434 10.21 -18.26 8.28
C SER A 434 11.03 -17.29 9.11
N LEU A 435 10.38 -16.50 10.00
CA LEU A 435 11.02 -15.44 10.78
C LEU A 435 12.28 -15.93 11.50
N SER A 436 13.38 -15.22 11.27
CA SER A 436 14.67 -15.46 11.90
C SER A 436 15.36 -14.14 12.19
N GLY A 437 16.21 -14.12 13.22
CA GLY A 437 16.91 -12.89 13.57
C GLY A 437 17.32 -12.82 15.03
N SER A 438 17.63 -11.60 15.48
CA SER A 438 17.98 -11.33 16.87
C SER A 438 17.65 -9.89 17.23
N GLY A 439 17.55 -9.61 18.51
CA GLY A 439 17.32 -8.27 19.02
C GLY A 439 17.54 -8.18 20.53
N GLN A 440 17.32 -6.97 21.00
CA GLN A 440 17.33 -6.63 22.42
C GLN A 440 16.15 -5.72 22.73
N PHE A 441 15.65 -5.83 23.94
CA PHE A 441 14.58 -4.98 24.45
C PHE A 441 14.93 -4.43 25.83
N ASP A 442 14.40 -3.26 26.11
CA ASP A 442 14.44 -2.60 27.42
C ASP A 442 13.06 -2.02 27.67
N ILE A 443 12.40 -2.44 28.74
CA ILE A 443 11.07 -1.97 29.13
C ILE A 443 11.22 -1.27 30.45
N GLY A 444 11.08 0.07 30.43
CA GLY A 444 11.13 0.92 31.63
C GLY A 444 9.87 0.77 32.45
N SER A 445 10.05 0.53 33.75
CA SER A 445 8.97 0.46 34.76
C SER A 445 7.74 -0.37 34.33
N PRO A 446 7.93 -1.62 33.84
CA PRO A 446 6.79 -2.42 33.42
C PRO A 446 5.92 -2.79 34.62
N SER A 447 4.59 -2.72 34.42
CA SER A 447 3.61 -3.15 35.42
C SER A 447 2.75 -4.28 34.85
N TYR A 448 2.47 -5.26 35.67
CA TYR A 448 1.57 -6.36 35.35
C TYR A 448 0.46 -6.45 36.40
N ASN A 449 -0.79 -6.17 36.02
CA ASN A 449 -1.88 -5.90 36.96
C ASN A 449 -2.62 -7.13 37.49
N GLU A 450 -2.33 -8.35 36.97
CA GLU A 450 -3.07 -9.57 37.34
C GLU A 450 -2.31 -10.48 38.31
N LEU A 451 -1.02 -10.23 38.55
CA LEU A 451 -0.20 -11.07 39.42
C LEU A 451 0.71 -10.23 40.31
N ASN A 452 0.63 -10.42 41.60
CA ASN A 452 1.62 -9.88 42.53
C ASN A 452 2.72 -10.93 42.77
N ILE A 453 3.90 -10.69 42.13
CA ILE A 453 5.05 -11.61 42.22
C ILE A 453 5.60 -11.62 43.64
N GLU A 454 5.68 -10.49 44.34
CA GLU A 454 6.16 -10.42 45.71
C GLU A 454 5.25 -11.21 46.67
N GLN A 455 3.93 -11.05 46.55
CA GLN A 455 2.94 -11.81 47.33
C GLN A 455 3.11 -13.32 47.06
N THR A 456 3.25 -13.71 45.80
CA THR A 456 3.42 -15.11 45.38
C THR A 456 4.71 -15.71 45.96
N PHE A 457 5.81 -14.94 45.89
CA PHE A 457 7.10 -15.33 46.46
C PHE A 457 7.01 -15.41 47.98
N CYS A 458 6.46 -14.42 48.66
CA CYS A 458 6.32 -14.41 50.13
C CYS A 458 5.45 -15.54 50.64
N SER A 459 4.34 -15.83 49.96
CA SER A 459 3.48 -16.98 50.30
C SER A 459 4.22 -18.30 50.17
N ALA A 460 5.03 -18.46 49.11
CA ALA A 460 5.89 -19.62 48.95
C ALA A 460 6.96 -19.70 50.04
N ALA A 461 7.65 -18.61 50.32
CA ALA A 461 8.70 -18.54 51.35
C ALA A 461 8.16 -18.78 52.78
N ALA A 462 6.99 -18.25 53.14
CA ALA A 462 6.32 -18.48 54.43
C ALA A 462 5.94 -19.93 54.60
N PHE A 463 5.48 -20.59 53.58
CA PHE A 463 5.19 -22.04 53.61
C PHE A 463 6.44 -22.85 53.97
N PHE A 464 7.60 -22.52 53.38
CA PHE A 464 8.88 -23.20 53.68
C PHE A 464 9.40 -22.89 55.08
N SER A 465 9.03 -21.76 55.68
CA SER A 465 9.51 -21.33 56.99
C SER A 465 8.72 -21.93 58.14
N SER A 466 7.41 -22.10 58.01
CA SER A 466 6.50 -22.41 59.13
C SER A 466 5.72 -23.70 58.96
N GLY A 467 5.75 -24.33 57.77
CA GLY A 467 4.85 -25.46 57.47
C GLY A 467 3.36 -25.08 57.43
N ARG A 468 3.04 -23.86 57.67
CA ARG A 468 1.67 -23.28 57.57
C ARG A 468 1.72 -22.13 56.59
N GLY A 469 0.81 -22.09 55.65
CA GLY A 469 0.64 -20.91 54.79
C GLY A 469 0.41 -19.67 55.67
N GLY A 470 1.42 -18.85 55.84
CA GLY A 470 1.31 -17.60 56.58
C GLY A 470 0.38 -16.65 55.81
N GLN A 471 -0.80 -16.36 56.35
CA GLN A 471 -1.53 -15.21 55.91
C GLN A 471 -0.77 -13.97 56.43
N SER A 472 -0.12 -13.24 55.53
CA SER A 472 0.41 -11.95 55.87
C SER A 472 -0.82 -11.02 56.08
N SER A 473 -0.82 -10.31 57.21
CA SER A 473 -1.82 -9.26 57.47
C SER A 473 -1.66 -8.02 56.57
N GLN A 474 -0.74 -8.09 55.63
CA GLN A 474 -0.41 -7.00 54.72
C GLN A 474 -1.38 -6.99 53.52
N GLN A 475 -1.89 -5.81 53.21
CA GLN A 475 -2.71 -5.59 52.04
C GLN A 475 -1.78 -5.42 50.81
N TRP A 476 -1.72 -6.43 49.97
CA TRP A 476 -0.89 -6.43 48.75
C TRP A 476 -1.56 -5.64 47.62
N ALA A 477 -0.78 -4.95 46.82
CA ALA A 477 -1.27 -4.37 45.57
C ALA A 477 -1.75 -5.50 44.61
N PRO A 478 -2.76 -5.26 43.79
CA PRO A 478 -3.34 -6.28 42.92
C PRO A 478 -2.34 -6.78 41.83
N GLY A 479 -1.32 -6.00 41.51
CA GLY A 479 -0.34 -6.29 40.48
C GLY A 479 1.11 -6.16 40.93
N THR A 480 2.02 -6.35 40.00
CA THR A 480 3.47 -6.19 40.19
C THR A 480 3.96 -4.97 39.42
N GLN A 481 4.67 -4.09 40.10
CA GLN A 481 5.51 -3.07 39.48
C GLN A 481 6.94 -3.62 39.39
N LEU A 482 7.44 -3.82 38.18
CA LEU A 482 8.82 -4.20 37.97
C LEU A 482 9.69 -2.95 37.79
N GLN A 483 10.96 -3.08 38.11
CA GLN A 483 12.00 -2.18 37.63
C GLN A 483 12.28 -2.51 36.16
N ASP A 484 13.27 -1.88 35.55
CA ASP A 484 13.59 -2.10 34.14
C ASP A 484 13.68 -3.60 33.78
N LEU A 485 12.92 -4.02 32.79
CA LEU A 485 12.99 -5.36 32.24
C LEU A 485 13.83 -5.35 30.95
N ARG A 486 15.02 -5.91 31.01
CA ARG A 486 15.97 -5.94 29.91
C ARG A 486 16.24 -7.36 29.45
N GLY A 487 16.41 -7.53 28.14
CA GLY A 487 16.75 -8.86 27.64
C GLY A 487 17.19 -8.86 26.19
N LYS A 488 17.74 -10.03 25.78
CA LYS A 488 18.14 -10.32 24.41
C LYS A 488 17.39 -11.54 23.91
N PHE A 489 17.00 -11.49 22.63
CA PHE A 489 16.31 -12.61 22.02
C PHE A 489 16.92 -13.05 20.70
N GLN A 490 16.68 -14.30 20.38
CA GLN A 490 16.94 -14.90 19.08
C GLN A 490 15.64 -15.46 18.52
N LEU A 491 15.40 -15.21 17.25
CA LEU A 491 14.23 -15.70 16.52
C LEU A 491 14.70 -16.71 15.47
N ASN A 492 14.13 -17.90 15.48
CA ASN A 492 14.45 -18.95 14.53
C ASN A 492 13.18 -19.70 14.13
N ARG A 493 12.80 -19.58 12.85
CA ARG A 493 11.61 -20.22 12.27
C ARG A 493 10.34 -19.99 13.10
N GLY A 494 10.09 -18.74 13.47
CA GLY A 494 8.94 -18.36 14.29
C GLY A 494 9.02 -18.75 15.76
N ASN A 495 10.14 -19.31 16.22
CA ASN A 495 10.39 -19.56 17.63
C ASN A 495 11.35 -18.48 18.17
N LEU A 496 10.84 -17.64 19.05
CA LEU A 496 11.59 -16.61 19.74
C LEU A 496 12.15 -17.19 21.04
N LYS A 497 13.48 -17.14 21.21
CA LYS A 497 14.18 -17.51 22.44
C LYS A 497 14.72 -16.26 23.11
N ILE A 498 14.34 -16.04 24.35
CA ILE A 498 14.93 -15.06 25.24
C ILE A 498 16.04 -15.79 25.98
N ASN A 499 17.30 -15.50 25.65
CA ASN A 499 18.43 -16.22 26.21
C ASN A 499 18.71 -15.81 27.65
N ASP A 500 18.57 -14.51 27.90
CA ASP A 500 18.72 -13.90 29.20
C ASP A 500 17.80 -12.69 29.30
N TYR A 501 17.15 -12.53 30.43
CA TYR A 501 16.48 -11.30 30.84
C TYR A 501 16.73 -11.03 32.32
N SER A 502 16.64 -9.77 32.70
CA SER A 502 16.75 -9.31 34.07
C SER A 502 15.75 -8.22 34.37
N THR A 503 15.20 -8.24 35.57
CA THR A 503 14.35 -7.22 36.16
C THR A 503 14.37 -7.36 37.67
N ALA A 504 13.73 -6.44 38.38
CA ALA A 504 13.56 -6.53 39.82
C ALA A 504 12.17 -6.03 40.26
N THR A 505 11.71 -6.44 41.42
CA THR A 505 10.54 -5.86 42.09
C THR A 505 10.75 -5.86 43.59
N GLY A 506 10.57 -4.69 44.23
CA GLY A 506 10.96 -4.53 45.63
C GLY A 506 12.41 -4.91 45.85
N ASN A 507 12.64 -5.98 46.64
CA ASN A 507 13.96 -6.52 46.90
C ASN A 507 14.19 -7.90 46.25
N LEU A 508 13.39 -8.25 45.25
CA LEU A 508 13.53 -9.46 44.47
C LEU A 508 14.21 -9.18 43.14
N ASP A 509 15.41 -9.74 42.96
CA ASP A 509 16.07 -9.79 41.67
C ASP A 509 15.56 -10.97 40.86
N ILE A 510 15.13 -10.73 39.64
CA ILE A 510 14.54 -11.70 38.75
C ILE A 510 15.40 -11.78 37.49
N THR A 511 15.96 -12.95 37.26
CA THR A 511 16.68 -13.25 36.02
C THR A 511 16.10 -14.50 35.38
N GLY A 512 16.27 -14.67 34.09
CA GLY A 512 15.73 -15.85 33.47
C GLY A 512 15.92 -15.98 31.97
N ARG A 513 15.19 -16.91 31.41
CA ARG A 513 15.17 -17.24 29.99
C ARG A 513 13.76 -17.62 29.58
N GLY A 514 13.44 -17.46 28.30
CA GLY A 514 12.12 -17.79 27.80
C GLY A 514 12.13 -18.31 26.38
N SER A 515 11.01 -18.89 25.98
CA SER A 515 10.72 -19.18 24.58
C SER A 515 9.28 -18.89 24.28
N VAL A 516 9.05 -18.35 23.07
CA VAL A 516 7.73 -18.02 22.54
C VAL A 516 7.62 -18.64 21.15
N ASP A 517 6.70 -19.59 20.98
CA ASP A 517 6.39 -20.20 19.69
C ASP A 517 5.27 -19.37 19.04
N LEU A 518 5.65 -18.49 18.11
CA LEU A 518 4.72 -17.61 17.39
C LEU A 518 3.76 -18.38 16.47
N VAL A 519 4.15 -19.57 16.05
CA VAL A 519 3.34 -20.43 15.16
C VAL A 519 2.23 -21.12 15.95
N LYS A 520 2.55 -21.62 17.16
CA LYS A 520 1.60 -22.29 18.04
C LYS A 520 0.94 -21.34 19.04
N GLN A 521 1.40 -20.09 19.09
CA GLN A 521 0.93 -19.09 20.04
C GLN A 521 1.08 -19.54 21.51
N GLN A 522 2.24 -20.10 21.84
CA GLN A 522 2.55 -20.64 23.15
C GLN A 522 3.84 -20.03 23.71
N TYR A 523 3.92 -19.91 25.02
CA TYR A 523 5.12 -19.42 25.70
C TYR A 523 5.56 -20.36 26.81
N SER A 524 6.86 -20.33 27.12
CA SER A 524 7.48 -21.00 28.29
C SER A 524 8.60 -20.10 28.81
N ILE A 525 8.42 -19.54 29.99
CA ILE A 525 9.35 -18.62 30.64
C ILE A 525 9.85 -19.27 31.93
N ALA A 526 11.16 -19.32 32.10
CA ALA A 526 11.81 -19.76 33.32
C ALA A 526 12.45 -18.54 34.00
N ALA A 527 12.08 -18.28 35.24
CA ALA A 527 12.58 -17.18 36.07
C ALA A 527 13.31 -17.74 37.30
N ASN A 528 14.46 -17.17 37.61
CA ASN A 528 15.15 -17.35 38.88
C ASN A 528 14.94 -16.11 39.73
N VAL A 529 14.29 -16.26 40.84
CA VAL A 529 14.01 -15.14 41.79
C VAL A 529 15.01 -15.25 42.93
N LEU A 530 15.81 -14.22 43.12
CA LEU A 530 16.77 -14.06 44.21
C LEU A 530 16.24 -13.03 45.19
N LEU A 531 16.19 -13.40 46.44
CA LEU A 531 15.89 -12.46 47.54
C LEU A 531 17.19 -11.86 48.04
N ASP A 532 17.36 -10.53 47.91
CA ASP A 532 18.48 -9.82 48.51
C ASP A 532 18.39 -9.88 50.06
N SER A 533 19.53 -10.05 50.74
CA SER A 533 19.64 -10.19 52.18
C SER A 533 19.16 -8.99 53.00
N ALA A 534 18.92 -7.86 52.36
CA ALA A 534 18.51 -6.60 53.01
C ALA A 534 17.01 -6.52 53.36
N ILE A 535 16.18 -7.53 53.08
CA ILE A 535 14.76 -7.48 53.45
C ILE A 535 14.61 -7.70 54.94
N THR A 536 14.69 -6.64 55.69
CA THR A 536 14.14 -6.56 57.03
C THR A 536 12.71 -6.07 56.93
N SER A 537 11.79 -6.86 57.47
CA SER A 537 10.46 -6.54 58.02
C SER A 537 9.57 -5.46 57.37
N SER A 538 10.04 -4.59 56.46
CA SER A 538 9.23 -3.54 55.83
C SER A 538 8.23 -4.06 54.80
N THR A 539 8.43 -5.25 54.27
CA THR A 539 7.54 -5.87 53.27
C THR A 539 6.57 -6.89 53.89
N GLY A 540 6.57 -7.13 55.20
CA GLY A 540 5.69 -8.10 55.84
C GLY A 540 6.01 -9.57 55.46
N CYS A 541 7.10 -9.83 54.74
CA CYS A 541 7.54 -11.14 54.30
C CYS A 541 8.62 -11.69 55.22
N SER A 542 8.27 -12.60 56.12
CA SER A 542 9.24 -13.32 56.97
C SER A 542 9.87 -14.44 56.16
N VAL A 543 11.08 -14.26 55.68
CA VAL A 543 11.84 -15.28 54.94
C VAL A 543 12.87 -15.95 55.84
N ASN A 544 12.88 -17.28 55.85
CA ASN A 544 13.86 -18.04 56.61
C ASN A 544 15.28 -17.70 56.13
N GLN A 545 16.22 -17.50 57.05
CA GLN A 545 17.63 -17.21 56.73
C GLN A 545 18.25 -18.19 55.73
N HIS A 546 17.79 -19.42 55.69
CA HIS A 546 18.25 -20.46 54.75
C HIS A 546 17.79 -20.24 53.29
N LEU A 547 16.78 -19.38 53.03
CA LEU A 547 16.30 -19.02 51.72
C LEU A 547 16.88 -17.67 51.21
N GLN A 548 17.51 -16.91 52.11
CA GLN A 548 18.21 -15.70 51.76
C GLN A 548 19.41 -16.02 50.85
N ASN A 549 19.64 -15.20 49.83
CA ASN A 549 20.69 -15.35 48.81
C ASN A 549 20.60 -16.67 48.01
N ARG A 550 19.44 -17.32 47.95
CA ARG A 550 19.20 -18.51 47.14
C ARG A 550 18.23 -18.19 45.99
N GLN A 551 18.57 -18.66 44.80
CA GLN A 551 17.70 -18.57 43.66
C GLN A 551 16.56 -19.59 43.75
N ILE A 552 15.32 -19.09 43.68
CA ILE A 552 14.14 -19.96 43.60
C ILE A 552 13.64 -19.93 42.15
N PRO A 553 13.67 -21.07 41.44
CA PRO A 553 13.24 -21.13 40.05
C PRO A 553 11.73 -21.28 39.95
N PHE A 554 11.16 -20.49 39.02
CA PHE A 554 9.77 -20.53 38.60
C PHE A 554 9.69 -20.88 37.13
N VAL A 555 8.64 -21.56 36.72
CA VAL A 555 8.32 -21.83 35.31
C VAL A 555 6.89 -21.40 35.03
N CYS A 556 6.72 -20.49 34.05
CA CYS A 556 5.43 -20.03 33.53
C CYS A 556 5.23 -20.58 32.12
N LYS A 557 4.12 -21.29 31.89
CA LYS A 557 3.77 -21.84 30.56
C LYS A 557 2.31 -21.57 30.25
N GLY A 558 2.00 -21.23 29.00
CA GLY A 558 0.64 -21.01 28.58
C GLY A 558 0.52 -20.77 27.08
N SER A 559 -0.65 -20.45 26.64
CA SER A 559 -0.97 -19.98 25.28
C SER A 559 -1.41 -18.50 25.32
N PHE A 560 -1.41 -17.83 24.17
CA PHE A 560 -1.70 -16.39 24.09
C PHE A 560 -3.16 -16.05 24.41
N ASP A 561 -4.07 -17.00 24.24
CA ASP A 561 -5.48 -16.91 24.60
C ASP A 561 -5.77 -17.05 26.10
N GLN A 562 -4.72 -17.35 26.89
CA GLN A 562 -4.83 -17.55 28.33
C GLN A 562 -4.09 -16.42 29.06
N SER A 563 -4.76 -15.77 29.99
CA SER A 563 -4.12 -14.74 30.80
C SER A 563 -2.96 -15.32 31.63
N PRO A 564 -1.74 -14.77 31.49
CA PRO A 564 -0.59 -15.26 32.28
C PRO A 564 -0.72 -15.00 33.79
N GLY A 565 -1.69 -14.18 34.22
CA GLY A 565 -1.92 -13.83 35.61
C GLY A 565 -2.54 -14.91 36.47
N ASN A 566 -3.04 -15.98 35.89
CA ASN A 566 -3.53 -17.10 36.69
C ASN A 566 -2.34 -17.84 37.31
N SER A 567 -2.25 -17.82 38.64
CA SER A 567 -1.20 -18.51 39.42
C SER A 567 -1.05 -19.99 39.06
N ALA A 568 -2.02 -20.61 38.41
CA ALA A 568 -1.95 -21.96 37.87
C ALA A 568 -0.88 -22.14 36.76
N TYR A 569 -0.51 -21.08 36.06
CA TYR A 569 0.45 -21.14 34.95
C TYR A 569 1.91 -20.86 35.33
N CYS A 570 2.14 -20.16 36.49
CA CYS A 570 3.47 -19.91 37.04
C CYS A 570 3.66 -20.73 38.30
N LYS A 571 4.58 -21.69 38.28
CA LYS A 571 4.82 -22.59 39.40
C LYS A 571 6.32 -22.66 39.73
N PRO A 572 6.70 -22.78 40.98
CA PRO A 572 8.06 -23.16 41.33
C PRO A 572 8.47 -24.48 40.66
N ASP A 573 9.71 -24.58 40.20
CA ASP A 573 10.22 -25.84 39.61
C ASP A 573 10.29 -26.92 40.68
N GLU A 574 9.40 -27.91 40.60
CA GLU A 574 9.29 -28.99 41.58
C GLU A 574 10.58 -29.79 41.77
N LYS A 575 11.38 -29.95 40.71
CA LYS A 575 12.63 -30.73 40.76
C LYS A 575 13.70 -30.03 41.60
N VAL A 576 13.84 -28.72 41.36
CA VAL A 576 14.82 -27.90 42.07
C VAL A 576 14.35 -27.67 43.51
N LEU A 577 13.06 -27.46 43.70
CA LEU A 577 12.45 -27.33 45.01
C LEU A 577 12.73 -28.57 45.88
N LYS A 578 12.57 -29.77 45.32
CA LYS A 578 12.91 -31.05 45.98
C LYS A 578 14.39 -31.16 46.31
N SER A 579 15.28 -30.64 45.44
CA SER A 579 16.73 -30.67 45.70
C SER A 579 17.12 -29.69 46.80
N LEU A 580 16.51 -28.51 46.86
CA LEU A 580 16.71 -27.52 47.92
C LEU A 580 16.22 -28.06 49.28
N LEU A 581 15.10 -28.77 49.29
CA LEU A 581 14.57 -29.44 50.50
C LEU A 581 15.41 -30.62 50.96
N LYS A 582 16.06 -31.36 50.06
CA LYS A 582 16.97 -32.47 50.42
C LYS A 582 18.30 -31.99 51.01
N ASN A 583 18.80 -30.85 50.59
CA ASN A 583 20.10 -30.33 51.03
C ASN A 583 20.03 -29.45 52.29
N THR A 584 18.83 -29.01 52.68
CA THR A 584 18.62 -28.41 54.00
C THR A 584 18.32 -29.53 54.98
N VAL A 585 19.05 -29.57 56.09
CA VAL A 585 18.92 -30.53 57.21
C VAL A 585 17.47 -30.53 57.77
N LEU A 586 16.55 -31.14 57.02
CA LEU A 586 15.11 -31.10 57.27
C LEU A 586 14.50 -32.51 57.40
N GLU A 587 15.29 -33.52 57.78
CA GLU A 587 14.71 -34.83 58.12
C GLU A 587 13.68 -34.74 59.26
N GLY A 588 13.85 -33.81 60.21
CA GLY A 588 12.86 -33.56 61.27
C GLY A 588 11.66 -32.69 60.91
N LEU A 589 11.73 -31.92 59.84
CA LEU A 589 10.60 -31.08 59.38
C LEU A 589 9.68 -31.81 58.40
N SER A 590 10.17 -32.82 57.69
CA SER A 590 9.35 -33.57 56.74
C SER A 590 8.26 -34.40 57.44
N GLU A 591 8.53 -34.86 58.65
CA GLU A 591 7.57 -35.61 59.45
C GLU A 591 6.50 -34.66 60.07
N LYS A 592 6.92 -33.52 60.59
CA LYS A 592 6.00 -32.47 61.10
C LYS A 592 5.19 -31.76 60.03
N LEU A 593 5.73 -31.61 58.83
CA LEU A 593 5.02 -31.08 57.66
C LEU A 593 3.96 -32.06 57.15
N GLY A 594 4.26 -33.34 57.15
CA GLY A 594 3.31 -34.39 56.82
C GLY A 594 2.09 -34.43 57.78
N GLU A 595 2.34 -34.33 59.08
CA GLU A 595 1.26 -34.27 60.09
C GLU A 595 0.44 -32.99 60.05
N ALA A 596 1.04 -31.82 59.81
CA ALA A 596 0.34 -30.56 59.74
C ALA A 596 -0.57 -30.45 58.49
N LEU A 597 -0.18 -31.06 57.40
CA LEU A 597 -0.98 -31.09 56.16
C LEU A 597 -2.13 -32.11 56.24
N LEU A 598 -1.96 -33.20 56.93
CA LEU A 598 -3.02 -34.21 57.17
C LEU A 598 -4.10 -33.68 58.12
N LYS A 599 -3.80 -32.70 59.00
CA LYS A 599 -4.76 -32.05 59.89
C LYS A 599 -5.50 -30.84 59.28
N SER A 600 -5.12 -30.33 58.11
CA SER A 600 -5.75 -29.19 57.46
C SER A 600 -6.72 -29.58 56.32
N THR A 601 -7.36 -30.72 56.41
CA THR A 601 -8.40 -31.16 55.47
C THR A 601 -9.75 -30.50 55.82
N ASP A 602 -9.86 -29.16 55.75
CA ASP A 602 -11.14 -28.49 55.60
C ASP A 602 -11.04 -27.35 54.61
N LYS A 603 -11.73 -27.60 53.49
CA LYS A 603 -12.34 -26.70 52.55
C LYS A 603 -11.69 -25.35 52.30
N ASP A 604 -10.71 -25.32 51.36
CA ASP A 604 -10.62 -24.28 50.33
C ASP A 604 -9.75 -24.77 49.16
N GLU A 605 -10.40 -25.11 48.07
CA GLU A 605 -9.79 -25.66 46.84
C GLU A 605 -9.03 -24.60 46.01
N SER A 606 -8.97 -23.36 46.48
CA SER A 606 -8.43 -22.21 45.72
C SER A 606 -6.96 -21.86 45.96
N ASP A 607 -6.25 -22.62 46.83
CA ASP A 607 -4.82 -22.38 47.08
C ASP A 607 -3.93 -23.26 46.20
N PRO A 608 -3.24 -22.70 45.16
CA PRO A 608 -2.41 -23.44 44.21
C PRO A 608 -1.24 -24.18 44.90
N LEU A 609 -0.77 -23.68 46.05
CA LEU A 609 0.29 -24.28 46.83
C LEU A 609 -0.17 -25.55 47.54
N LYS A 610 -1.42 -25.60 48.02
CA LYS A 610 -2.02 -26.82 48.61
C LYS A 610 -2.14 -27.96 47.58
N GLY A 611 -2.52 -27.63 46.35
CA GLY A 611 -2.60 -28.57 45.22
C GLY A 611 -1.24 -29.18 44.87
N LEU A 612 -0.19 -28.37 44.89
CA LEU A 612 1.17 -28.77 44.56
C LEU A 612 1.78 -29.70 45.65
N LEU A 613 1.54 -29.37 46.92
CA LEU A 613 1.99 -30.19 48.05
C LEU A 613 1.24 -31.50 48.18
N ASN A 614 -0.06 -31.53 47.98
CA ASN A 614 -0.84 -32.76 47.97
C ASN A 614 -0.37 -33.72 46.86
N ASN A 615 0.04 -33.22 45.70
CA ASN A 615 0.63 -34.02 44.64
C ASN A 615 2.04 -34.51 44.97
N LEU A 616 2.83 -33.73 45.69
CA LEU A 616 4.17 -34.12 46.16
C LEU A 616 4.11 -35.24 47.24
N LEU A 617 3.17 -35.14 48.17
CA LEU A 617 2.97 -36.12 49.23
C LEU A 617 2.34 -37.43 48.71
N LYS A 618 1.36 -37.37 47.82
CA LYS A 618 0.74 -38.55 47.19
C LYS A 618 1.71 -39.40 46.36
N ARG A 619 2.78 -38.80 45.81
CA ARG A 619 3.82 -39.53 45.06
C ARG A 619 4.89 -40.22 45.96
N LYS A 620 4.97 -39.87 47.26
CA LYS A 620 5.93 -40.46 48.17
C LYS A 620 5.34 -41.66 48.96
N LEU A 621 4.00 -41.85 48.88
CA LEU A 621 3.28 -42.96 49.52
C LEU A 621 2.92 -44.10 48.55
N LYS A 622 3.47 -44.07 47.34
CA LYS A 622 3.59 -45.18 46.43
C LYS A 622 5.10 -45.37 46.10
#